data_7bc0975b296d535592dbd6a811b323e9
#
_entry.id   7bc0975b296d535592dbd6a811b323e9
#
_cell.length_a   1.000
_cell.length_b   1.000
_cell.length_c   1.000
_cell.angle_alpha   90.00
_cell.angle_beta   90.00
_cell.angle_gamma   90.00
#
_symmetry.space_group_name_H-M   'P 1'
#
loop_
_entity.id
_entity.type
_entity.pdbx_description
1 polymer ?
#
loop_
_entity_poly.entity_id
_entity_poly.type
_entity_poly.pdbx_seq_one_letter_code
_entity_poly.pdbx_strand_id
1 'polypeptide(L)'
;MELNENANVDTSQIDDERGSGGGGGGGGFGGLPIGGGGLTGIIVTLLIAVVGGYFGINTLSGGSSEPQQGDNTSLRQECSQSDAIKQLDCRNVLFVNSIQAFWADELPQSFGETYKPAKTVFFANQVRTGCGAADSGTGPFYCPADDRVYIDLTFYKLLADQLGAPGEFAQPYVLAHEYGHHVQDLVGTEAAMRRQQERDPDQANLLSVKLELQADCYAGVWAKGATGTADASGQKIFKSLTADDIQQGVDTAGKIGDDTLQQQSGGKINPKEFTHGTSAQRQQWFSTGYNKGDPKACDTFKAGAVTE
;
A
#
# COMPACT_ATOMS: atom_id res chain seq x y z
N MET A 1 -2.95 13.28 -14.45
CA MET A 1 -2.86 14.08 -13.19
C MET A 1 -1.78 15.13 -13.31
N GLU A 2 -1.97 16.26 -12.63
CA GLU A 2 -1.00 17.34 -12.63
C GLU A 2 -0.60 17.69 -11.20
N LEU A 3 0.66 17.48 -10.86
CA LEU A 3 1.25 17.91 -9.60
C LEU A 3 1.62 19.40 -9.67
N ASN A 4 1.64 20.05 -8.52
CA ASN A 4 2.06 21.44 -8.41
C ASN A 4 3.58 21.52 -8.27
N GLU A 5 4.24 22.10 -9.25
CA GLU A 5 5.71 22.29 -9.26
C GLU A 5 6.21 23.18 -8.11
N ASN A 6 5.31 23.98 -7.52
CA ASN A 6 5.63 24.85 -6.39
C ASN A 6 5.32 24.20 -5.03
N ALA A 7 4.76 23.00 -4.99
CA ALA A 7 4.53 22.29 -3.74
C ALA A 7 5.87 21.92 -3.07
N ASN A 8 5.96 22.16 -1.78
CA ASN A 8 7.12 21.76 -1.00
C ASN A 8 7.11 20.25 -0.78
N VAL A 9 8.22 19.60 -1.15
CA VAL A 9 8.41 18.14 -0.97
C VAL A 9 8.93 17.89 0.43
N ASP A 10 8.05 17.44 1.33
CA ASP A 10 8.41 17.09 2.70
C ASP A 10 8.95 15.66 2.80
N THR A 11 10.27 15.52 2.68
CA THR A 11 10.95 14.22 2.81
C THR A 11 11.02 13.71 4.26
N SER A 12 10.58 14.49 5.24
CA SER A 12 10.58 14.04 6.64
C SER A 12 9.60 12.89 6.90
N GLN A 13 8.64 12.68 6.00
CA GLN A 13 7.68 11.58 6.06
C GLN A 13 8.21 10.26 5.46
N ILE A 14 9.42 10.29 4.89
CA ILE A 14 10.08 9.15 4.27
C ILE A 14 11.28 8.70 5.13
N ASP A 15 11.54 7.40 5.16
CA ASP A 15 12.81 6.81 5.56
C ASP A 15 13.40 6.12 4.32
N ASP A 16 14.48 6.69 3.76
CA ASP A 16 15.11 6.16 2.54
C ASP A 16 16.20 5.15 2.90
N GLU A 17 15.89 3.86 2.77
CA GLU A 17 16.80 2.76 3.08
C GLU A 17 17.47 2.16 1.82
N ARG A 18 17.23 2.74 0.61
CA ARG A 18 17.76 2.22 -0.66
C ARG A 18 19.29 2.20 -0.72
N GLY A 19 19.95 3.07 0.00
CA GLY A 19 21.42 3.17 0.07
C GLY A 19 22.07 2.37 1.18
N SER A 20 21.32 1.81 2.13
CA SER A 20 21.87 1.17 3.34
C SER A 20 22.30 -0.30 3.15
N GLY A 21 22.15 -0.88 1.96
CA GLY A 21 22.43 -2.28 1.63
C GLY A 21 23.88 -2.64 1.34
N GLY A 22 24.86 -1.98 1.96
CA GLY A 22 26.27 -2.21 1.67
C GLY A 22 27.15 -2.37 2.91
N GLY A 23 27.01 -3.45 3.67
CA GLY A 23 28.00 -3.73 4.72
C GLY A 23 27.58 -4.79 5.74
N GLY A 24 27.96 -6.05 5.50
CA GLY A 24 28.02 -6.98 6.64
C GLY A 24 27.68 -8.43 6.37
N GLY A 25 28.74 -9.25 6.11
CA GLY A 25 28.83 -10.59 6.65
C GLY A 25 28.03 -11.67 5.94
N GLY A 26 28.72 -12.44 5.09
CA GLY A 26 28.25 -13.72 4.58
C GLY A 26 27.78 -14.65 5.69
N GLY A 27 26.50 -14.90 5.75
CA GLY A 27 25.85 -16.00 6.44
C GLY A 27 24.99 -16.70 5.41
N GLY A 28 25.51 -17.84 4.88
CA GLY A 28 24.80 -18.63 3.89
C GLY A 28 23.47 -19.12 4.44
N PHE A 29 22.39 -18.60 3.90
CA PHE A 29 21.09 -19.24 4.02
C PHE A 29 21.06 -20.40 3.04
N GLY A 30 21.00 -21.63 3.58
CA GLY A 30 20.86 -22.85 2.82
C GLY A 30 19.68 -22.71 1.85
N GLY A 31 19.98 -22.83 0.56
CA GLY A 31 19.03 -22.67 -0.51
C GLY A 31 17.85 -23.62 -0.36
N LEU A 32 16.67 -23.06 -0.22
CA LEU A 32 15.47 -23.74 -0.63
C LEU A 32 15.53 -23.86 -2.16
N PRO A 33 15.26 -25.06 -2.74
CA PRO A 33 15.26 -25.21 -4.17
C PRO A 33 14.06 -24.44 -4.74
N ILE A 34 14.32 -23.23 -5.24
CA ILE A 34 13.38 -22.53 -6.10
C ILE A 34 13.40 -23.28 -7.41
N GLY A 35 12.47 -24.26 -7.51
CA GLY A 35 12.20 -24.95 -8.76
C GLY A 35 11.82 -23.92 -9.81
N GLY A 36 12.53 -23.95 -10.95
CA GLY A 36 12.32 -23.07 -12.08
C GLY A 36 10.86 -23.10 -12.54
N GLY A 37 10.20 -21.99 -12.36
CA GLY A 37 8.88 -21.68 -12.88
C GLY A 37 8.81 -20.20 -13.05
N GLY A 38 8.66 -19.77 -14.31
CA GLY A 38 8.47 -18.37 -14.65
C GLY A 38 7.31 -17.74 -13.88
N LEU A 39 6.95 -16.52 -14.20
CA LEU A 39 5.86 -15.63 -13.75
C LEU A 39 4.98 -16.07 -12.55
N THR A 40 4.78 -17.39 -12.36
CA THR A 40 3.96 -17.99 -11.30
C THR A 40 4.51 -17.73 -9.88
N GLY A 41 5.82 -17.58 -9.72
CA GLY A 41 6.43 -17.42 -8.40
C GLY A 41 6.24 -16.02 -7.78
N ILE A 42 6.21 -14.99 -8.62
CA ILE A 42 6.14 -13.58 -8.17
C ILE A 42 4.72 -13.21 -7.77
N ILE A 43 3.72 -13.71 -8.50
CA ILE A 43 2.31 -13.37 -8.24
C ILE A 43 1.80 -14.00 -6.93
N VAL A 44 2.26 -15.21 -6.60
CA VAL A 44 1.88 -15.89 -5.36
C VAL A 44 2.47 -15.21 -4.12
N THR A 45 3.63 -14.56 -4.24
CA THR A 45 4.27 -13.90 -3.10
C THR A 45 3.58 -12.59 -2.72
N LEU A 46 3.04 -11.85 -3.70
CA LEU A 46 2.21 -10.67 -3.46
C LEU A 46 0.94 -10.96 -2.62
N LEU A 47 0.44 -12.21 -2.67
CA LEU A 47 -0.77 -12.64 -1.97
C LEU A 47 -0.54 -13.07 -0.51
N ILE A 48 0.70 -13.35 -0.11
CA ILE A 48 1.00 -13.98 1.18
C ILE A 48 1.40 -12.96 2.26
N ALA A 49 1.89 -11.77 1.88
CA ALA A 49 2.51 -10.87 2.84
C ALA A 49 1.55 -10.27 3.86
N VAL A 50 0.30 -9.99 3.49
CA VAL A 50 -0.69 -9.38 4.40
C VAL A 50 -1.31 -10.41 5.35
N VAL A 51 -1.48 -11.66 4.92
CA VAL A 51 -2.15 -12.70 5.72
C VAL A 51 -1.18 -13.73 6.32
N GLY A 52 -0.10 -14.06 5.62
CA GLY A 52 0.86 -15.11 6.03
C GLY A 52 1.93 -14.65 7.01
N GLY A 53 2.29 -13.38 7.01
CA GLY A 53 3.40 -12.88 7.83
C GLY A 53 3.19 -12.97 9.34
N TYR A 54 1.93 -13.02 9.80
CA TYR A 54 1.64 -13.09 11.23
C TYR A 54 1.49 -14.54 11.77
N PHE A 55 1.17 -15.50 10.92
CA PHE A 55 0.96 -16.89 11.37
C PHE A 55 2.18 -17.82 11.17
N GLY A 56 3.21 -17.42 10.43
CA GLY A 56 4.28 -18.32 9.98
C GLY A 56 5.61 -18.27 10.71
N ILE A 57 5.94 -17.29 11.54
CA ILE A 57 7.30 -17.14 12.07
C ILE A 57 7.33 -16.88 13.58
N ASN A 58 6.81 -17.84 14.35
CA ASN A 58 7.04 -17.85 15.79
C ASN A 58 8.22 -18.76 16.21
N THR A 59 9.19 -18.99 15.34
CA THR A 59 10.37 -19.81 15.69
C THR A 59 11.67 -19.28 15.09
N LEU A 60 12.03 -18.02 15.39
CA LEU A 60 13.45 -17.65 15.42
C LEU A 60 13.60 -16.52 16.44
N SER A 61 13.93 -16.92 17.66
CA SER A 61 14.46 -16.07 18.71
C SER A 61 15.68 -15.32 18.20
N GLY A 62 15.57 -14.01 18.06
CA GLY A 62 16.69 -13.17 17.65
C GLY A 62 16.33 -11.69 17.69
N GLY A 63 16.66 -11.04 18.81
CA GLY A 63 16.94 -9.61 18.96
C GLY A 63 15.98 -8.63 18.29
N SER A 64 15.22 -7.90 19.09
CA SER A 64 14.57 -6.65 18.71
C SER A 64 15.62 -5.64 18.21
N SER A 65 15.91 -5.69 16.92
CA SER A 65 16.65 -4.62 16.26
C SER A 65 15.61 -3.55 15.92
N GLU A 66 15.74 -2.36 16.52
CA GLU A 66 14.98 -1.19 16.10
C GLU A 66 15.15 -1.00 14.58
N PRO A 67 14.08 -0.62 13.84
CA PRO A 67 14.19 -0.30 12.43
C PRO A 67 15.25 0.77 12.23
N GLN A 68 16.16 0.57 11.29
CA GLN A 68 17.18 1.57 10.99
C GLN A 68 16.50 2.82 10.42
N GLN A 69 16.85 3.98 10.96
CA GLN A 69 16.40 5.24 10.39
C GLN A 69 17.22 5.50 9.12
N GLY A 70 16.55 5.59 7.98
CA GLY A 70 17.17 5.86 6.69
C GLY A 70 17.85 7.23 6.64
N ASP A 71 18.92 7.38 5.86
CA ASP A 71 19.54 8.66 5.59
C ASP A 71 18.87 9.37 4.41
N ASN A 72 17.99 10.31 4.70
CA ASN A 72 17.24 11.07 3.69
C ASN A 72 18.06 12.23 3.07
N THR A 73 19.35 12.33 3.29
CA THR A 73 20.14 13.48 2.82
C THR A 73 20.16 13.58 1.31
N SER A 74 20.39 12.47 0.60
CA SER A 74 20.35 12.43 -0.87
C SER A 74 18.95 12.69 -1.41
N LEU A 75 17.93 12.04 -0.87
CA LEU A 75 16.54 12.25 -1.29
C LEU A 75 16.11 13.72 -1.11
N ARG A 76 16.47 14.33 0.01
CA ARG A 76 16.20 15.76 0.27
C ARG A 76 16.89 16.66 -0.75
N GLN A 77 18.15 16.38 -1.08
CA GLN A 77 18.89 17.15 -2.06
C GLN A 77 18.29 17.00 -3.46
N GLU A 78 17.91 15.81 -3.87
CA GLU A 78 17.27 15.54 -5.16
C GLU A 78 15.92 16.24 -5.26
N CYS A 79 15.09 16.12 -4.23
CA CYS A 79 13.74 16.67 -4.23
C CYS A 79 13.69 18.19 -3.97
N SER A 80 14.81 18.84 -3.73
CA SER A 80 14.92 20.30 -3.67
C SER A 80 15.19 20.96 -5.03
N GLN A 81 15.42 20.18 -6.09
CA GLN A 81 15.68 20.68 -7.44
C GLN A 81 14.39 21.17 -8.11
N SER A 82 14.52 22.09 -9.06
CA SER A 82 13.39 22.72 -9.77
C SER A 82 12.56 21.74 -10.61
N ASP A 83 13.10 20.57 -10.92
CA ASP A 83 12.43 19.51 -11.69
C ASP A 83 12.18 18.23 -10.87
N ALA A 84 12.19 18.33 -9.55
CA ALA A 84 11.99 17.23 -8.62
C ALA A 84 10.71 16.41 -8.94
N ILE A 85 9.61 17.05 -9.32
CA ILE A 85 8.37 16.35 -9.66
C ILE A 85 8.47 15.43 -10.90
N LYS A 86 9.54 15.52 -11.70
CA LYS A 86 9.81 14.59 -12.79
C LYS A 86 10.46 13.29 -12.31
N GLN A 87 11.03 13.31 -11.11
CA GLN A 87 11.67 12.16 -10.50
C GLN A 87 10.65 11.28 -9.80
N LEU A 88 10.76 9.97 -9.99
CA LEU A 88 9.81 9.00 -9.45
C LEU A 88 9.70 9.07 -7.94
N ASP A 89 10.81 9.10 -7.24
CA ASP A 89 10.89 9.15 -5.79
C ASP A 89 10.31 10.44 -5.21
N CYS A 90 10.67 11.61 -5.77
CA CYS A 90 10.12 12.89 -5.32
C CYS A 90 8.60 13.01 -5.56
N ARG A 91 8.09 12.44 -6.67
CA ARG A 91 6.64 12.33 -6.87
C ARG A 91 5.99 11.47 -5.79
N ASN A 92 6.61 10.34 -5.45
CA ASN A 92 6.10 9.47 -4.41
C ASN A 92 6.12 10.13 -3.03
N VAL A 93 7.13 10.96 -2.72
CA VAL A 93 7.10 11.82 -1.52
C VAL A 93 5.88 12.74 -1.53
N LEU A 94 5.59 13.42 -2.64
CA LEU A 94 4.40 14.29 -2.75
C LEU A 94 3.08 13.52 -2.62
N PHE A 95 3.01 12.29 -3.14
CA PHE A 95 1.83 11.45 -2.95
C PHE A 95 1.63 11.12 -1.48
N VAL A 96 2.69 10.71 -0.77
CA VAL A 96 2.66 10.47 0.68
C VAL A 96 2.23 11.72 1.43
N ASN A 97 2.82 12.89 1.10
CA ASN A 97 2.46 14.15 1.75
C ASN A 97 0.97 14.47 1.57
N SER A 98 0.41 14.29 0.36
CA SER A 98 -1.00 14.50 0.09
C SER A 98 -1.90 13.54 0.86
N ILE A 99 -1.56 12.24 0.90
CA ILE A 99 -2.35 11.22 1.58
C ILE A 99 -2.38 11.50 3.08
N GLN A 100 -1.24 11.81 3.68
CA GLN A 100 -1.17 12.10 5.11
C GLN A 100 -1.84 13.42 5.48
N ALA A 101 -1.68 14.47 4.64
CA ALA A 101 -2.40 15.73 4.86
C ALA A 101 -3.92 15.54 4.80
N PHE A 102 -4.40 14.74 3.86
CA PHE A 102 -5.81 14.39 3.76
C PHE A 102 -6.33 13.70 5.02
N TRP A 103 -5.66 12.61 5.45
CA TRP A 103 -6.12 11.85 6.60
C TRP A 103 -5.93 12.57 7.93
N ALA A 104 -4.97 13.49 8.03
CA ALA A 104 -4.82 14.35 9.20
C ALA A 104 -6.05 15.23 9.44
N ASP A 105 -6.71 15.68 8.37
CA ASP A 105 -7.92 16.48 8.43
C ASP A 105 -9.19 15.60 8.51
N GLU A 106 -9.25 14.51 7.75
CA GLU A 106 -10.46 13.69 7.57
C GLU A 106 -10.73 12.75 8.74
N LEU A 107 -9.67 12.11 9.30
CA LEU A 107 -9.85 11.09 10.33
C LEU A 107 -10.55 11.62 11.59
N PRO A 108 -10.16 12.79 12.14
CA PRO A 108 -10.85 13.37 13.30
C PRO A 108 -12.31 13.72 13.02
N GLN A 109 -12.60 14.19 11.81
CA GLN A 109 -13.96 14.61 11.43
C GLN A 109 -14.88 13.40 11.24
N SER A 110 -14.38 12.35 10.61
CA SER A 110 -15.19 11.18 10.29
C SER A 110 -15.27 10.16 11.41
N PHE A 111 -14.19 9.93 12.15
CA PHE A 111 -14.12 8.86 13.15
C PHE A 111 -13.91 9.37 14.58
N GLY A 112 -13.57 10.64 14.78
CA GLY A 112 -13.24 11.20 16.09
C GLY A 112 -11.89 10.77 16.64
N GLU A 113 -11.08 10.11 15.81
CA GLU A 113 -9.76 9.61 16.16
C GLU A 113 -8.66 10.61 15.76
N THR A 114 -7.57 10.63 16.50
CA THR A 114 -6.43 11.47 16.15
C THR A 114 -5.53 10.77 15.14
N TYR A 115 -5.25 11.42 14.01
CA TYR A 115 -4.32 10.88 13.03
C TYR A 115 -2.89 10.88 13.58
N LYS A 116 -2.22 9.75 13.50
CA LYS A 116 -0.80 9.58 13.78
C LYS A 116 -0.09 9.37 12.45
N PRO A 117 0.85 10.23 12.04
CA PRO A 117 1.55 10.02 10.78
C PRO A 117 2.36 8.72 10.77
N ALA A 118 2.24 7.95 9.70
CA ALA A 118 3.11 6.81 9.42
C ALA A 118 4.29 7.24 8.55
N LYS A 119 5.45 6.58 8.71
CA LYS A 119 6.58 6.74 7.79
C LYS A 119 6.38 5.83 6.58
N THR A 120 6.79 6.31 5.40
CA THR A 120 6.99 5.44 4.24
C THR A 120 8.46 5.10 4.10
N VAL A 121 8.79 3.83 4.05
CA VAL A 121 10.15 3.33 3.83
C VAL A 121 10.34 3.03 2.35
N PHE A 122 11.25 3.75 1.71
CA PHE A 122 11.74 3.39 0.38
C PHE A 122 12.89 2.41 0.54
N PHE A 123 12.72 1.19 0.06
CA PHE A 123 13.76 0.17 0.13
C PHE A 123 14.13 -0.37 -1.25
N ALA A 124 15.20 -1.13 -1.33
CA ALA A 124 15.63 -1.84 -2.54
C ALA A 124 16.05 -3.26 -2.19
N ASN A 125 15.54 -4.21 -2.94
CA ASN A 125 15.79 -5.65 -2.83
C ASN A 125 15.24 -6.29 -1.55
N GLN A 126 15.70 -5.89 -0.37
CA GLN A 126 15.30 -6.49 0.90
C GLN A 126 15.20 -5.42 1.99
N VAL A 127 14.29 -5.64 2.94
CA VAL A 127 14.09 -4.77 4.11
C VAL A 127 13.71 -5.61 5.32
N ARG A 128 14.09 -5.14 6.51
CA ARG A 128 13.63 -5.69 7.80
C ARG A 128 12.58 -4.77 8.38
N THR A 129 11.47 -5.34 8.81
CA THR A 129 10.31 -4.61 9.33
C THR A 129 9.86 -5.18 10.66
N GLY A 130 9.00 -4.48 11.36
CA GLY A 130 8.33 -5.01 12.55
C GLY A 130 7.48 -6.26 12.27
N CYS A 131 7.05 -6.43 11.02
CA CYS A 131 6.27 -7.59 10.58
C CYS A 131 7.12 -8.75 10.04
N GLY A 132 8.45 -8.62 10.04
CA GLY A 132 9.39 -9.61 9.50
C GLY A 132 10.26 -9.10 8.37
N ALA A 133 10.96 -10.00 7.69
CA ALA A 133 11.75 -9.65 6.51
C ALA A 133 10.86 -9.64 5.27
N ALA A 134 11.07 -8.64 4.41
CA ALA A 134 10.40 -8.52 3.13
C ALA A 134 11.42 -8.26 2.02
N ASP A 135 11.01 -8.49 0.78
CA ASP A 135 11.80 -8.21 -0.41
C ASP A 135 10.95 -7.54 -1.51
N SER A 136 11.60 -7.16 -2.64
CA SER A 136 10.92 -6.51 -3.77
C SER A 136 9.76 -7.34 -4.35
N GLY A 137 9.75 -8.67 -4.14
CA GLY A 137 8.67 -9.56 -4.56
C GLY A 137 7.46 -9.53 -3.63
N THR A 138 7.59 -8.97 -2.42
CA THR A 138 6.49 -8.80 -1.48
C THR A 138 5.46 -7.79 -1.99
N GLY A 139 5.90 -6.82 -2.81
CA GLY A 139 5.11 -5.65 -3.18
C GLY A 139 5.07 -4.60 -2.07
N PRO A 140 4.37 -3.49 -2.27
CA PRO A 140 4.08 -2.51 -1.23
C PRO A 140 3.22 -3.11 -0.11
N PHE A 141 3.40 -2.66 1.11
CA PHE A 141 2.58 -3.08 2.26
C PHE A 141 2.67 -2.11 3.43
N TYR A 142 1.62 -2.10 4.25
CA TYR A 142 1.62 -1.48 5.58
C TYR A 142 1.96 -2.53 6.64
N CYS A 143 2.81 -2.17 7.61
CA CYS A 143 3.14 -3.02 8.74
C CYS A 143 2.60 -2.39 10.05
N PRO A 144 1.58 -3.02 10.68
CA PRO A 144 1.01 -2.49 11.93
C PRO A 144 1.92 -2.66 13.15
N ALA A 145 2.97 -3.48 13.07
CA ALA A 145 3.89 -3.69 14.18
C ALA A 145 4.89 -2.54 14.37
N ASP A 146 5.10 -1.71 13.36
CA ASP A 146 5.99 -0.55 13.41
C ASP A 146 5.40 0.74 12.82
N ASP A 147 4.10 0.72 12.47
CA ASP A 147 3.34 1.85 11.91
C ASP A 147 4.00 2.44 10.65
N ARG A 148 4.42 1.58 9.70
CA ARG A 148 5.14 2.01 8.50
C ARG A 148 4.55 1.41 7.23
N VAL A 149 4.58 2.21 6.16
CA VAL A 149 4.34 1.75 4.78
C VAL A 149 5.68 1.45 4.13
N TYR A 150 5.79 0.31 3.46
CA TYR A 150 7.02 -0.14 2.79
C TYR A 150 6.79 -0.24 1.28
N ILE A 151 7.74 0.26 0.49
CA ILE A 151 7.68 0.16 -0.95
C ILE A 151 9.08 0.11 -1.58
N ASP A 152 9.27 -0.86 -2.47
CA ASP A 152 10.32 -0.80 -3.47
C ASP A 152 9.75 -0.13 -4.73
N LEU A 153 10.28 1.03 -5.11
CA LEU A 153 9.77 1.81 -6.23
C LEU A 153 9.86 1.09 -7.58
N THR A 154 10.67 0.02 -7.68
CA THR A 154 10.70 -0.85 -8.88
C THR A 154 9.40 -1.61 -9.08
N PHE A 155 8.54 -1.73 -8.04
CA PHE A 155 7.21 -2.30 -8.12
C PHE A 155 6.35 -1.63 -9.20
N TYR A 156 6.47 -0.33 -9.41
CA TYR A 156 5.68 0.36 -10.44
C TYR A 156 6.03 -0.10 -11.86
N LYS A 157 7.30 -0.48 -12.09
CA LYS A 157 7.67 -1.09 -13.35
C LYS A 157 7.05 -2.48 -13.51
N LEU A 158 7.04 -3.29 -12.45
CA LEU A 158 6.37 -4.58 -12.45
C LEU A 158 4.86 -4.41 -12.72
N LEU A 159 4.23 -3.46 -12.04
CA LEU A 159 2.80 -3.15 -12.18
C LEU A 159 2.45 -2.77 -13.63
N ALA A 160 3.29 -1.96 -14.28
CA ALA A 160 3.11 -1.57 -15.67
C ALA A 160 3.36 -2.73 -16.64
N ASP A 161 4.52 -3.40 -16.53
CA ASP A 161 5.01 -4.35 -17.53
C ASP A 161 4.33 -5.73 -17.43
N GLN A 162 4.03 -6.19 -16.21
CA GLN A 162 3.52 -7.53 -15.97
C GLN A 162 2.02 -7.55 -15.67
N LEU A 163 1.51 -6.56 -14.94
CA LEU A 163 0.10 -6.51 -14.55
C LEU A 163 -0.75 -5.62 -15.47
N GLY A 164 -0.11 -4.91 -16.41
CA GLY A 164 -0.80 -4.12 -17.42
C GLY A 164 -1.52 -2.88 -16.84
N ALA A 165 -0.92 -2.25 -15.84
CA ALA A 165 -1.38 -1.00 -15.24
C ALA A 165 -0.30 0.11 -15.37
N PRO A 166 -0.04 0.63 -16.59
CA PRO A 166 1.03 1.58 -16.85
C PRO A 166 0.68 3.04 -16.47
N GLY A 167 -0.53 3.29 -15.99
CA GLY A 167 -1.02 4.64 -15.71
C GLY A 167 -0.25 5.32 -14.57
N GLU A 168 -0.04 6.63 -14.70
CA GLU A 168 0.66 7.39 -13.66
C GLU A 168 -0.11 7.41 -12.34
N PHE A 169 -1.44 7.37 -12.37
CA PHE A 169 -2.27 7.34 -11.17
C PHE A 169 -2.24 5.99 -10.45
N ALA A 170 -1.68 4.93 -11.07
CA ALA A 170 -1.42 3.67 -10.38
C ALA A 170 -0.49 3.85 -9.16
N GLN A 171 0.46 4.78 -9.25
CA GLN A 171 1.42 5.04 -8.18
C GLN A 171 0.74 5.58 -6.91
N PRO A 172 0.03 6.73 -6.95
CA PRO A 172 -0.64 7.24 -5.76
C PRO A 172 -1.81 6.37 -5.30
N TYR A 173 -2.47 5.60 -6.20
CA TYR A 173 -3.47 4.64 -5.79
C TYR A 173 -2.89 3.58 -4.85
N VAL A 174 -1.74 2.96 -5.22
CA VAL A 174 -1.09 1.95 -4.39
C VAL A 174 -0.74 2.51 -3.02
N LEU A 175 -0.07 3.67 -2.97
CA LEU A 175 0.25 4.30 -1.69
C LEU A 175 -1.00 4.62 -0.86
N ALA A 176 -2.05 5.14 -1.49
CA ALA A 176 -3.30 5.46 -0.79
C ALA A 176 -3.99 4.20 -0.24
N HIS A 177 -3.86 3.06 -0.91
CA HIS A 177 -4.33 1.77 -0.43
C HIS A 177 -3.57 1.34 0.83
N GLU A 178 -2.23 1.39 0.82
CA GLU A 178 -1.41 1.05 1.98
C GLU A 178 -1.68 1.98 3.18
N TYR A 179 -1.86 3.27 2.93
CA TYR A 179 -2.32 4.21 3.95
C TYR A 179 -3.78 3.95 4.38
N GLY A 180 -4.60 3.32 3.56
CA GLY A 180 -5.90 2.80 3.94
C GLY A 180 -5.79 1.75 5.06
N HIS A 181 -4.80 0.86 5.01
CA HIS A 181 -4.50 -0.07 6.09
C HIS A 181 -4.03 0.64 7.36
N HIS A 182 -3.22 1.68 7.24
CA HIS A 182 -2.86 2.51 8.39
C HIS A 182 -4.09 3.16 9.05
N VAL A 183 -5.01 3.67 8.26
CA VAL A 183 -6.29 4.20 8.79
C VAL A 183 -7.09 3.10 9.49
N GLN A 184 -7.18 1.90 8.94
CA GLN A 184 -7.85 0.75 9.55
C GLN A 184 -7.26 0.37 10.91
N ASP A 185 -5.93 0.46 11.03
CA ASP A 185 -5.25 0.25 12.30
C ASP A 185 -5.62 1.34 13.31
N LEU A 186 -5.53 2.62 12.94
CA LEU A 186 -5.87 3.76 13.80
C LEU A 186 -7.31 3.73 14.30
N VAL A 187 -8.28 3.29 13.47
CA VAL A 187 -9.69 3.18 13.86
C VAL A 187 -10.03 1.82 14.49
N GLY A 188 -9.05 0.92 14.63
CA GLY A 188 -9.19 -0.38 15.28
C GLY A 188 -9.92 -1.44 14.46
N THR A 189 -10.19 -1.21 13.17
CA THR A 189 -10.84 -2.17 12.26
C THR A 189 -9.99 -3.41 12.08
N GLU A 190 -8.67 -3.24 11.85
CA GLU A 190 -7.77 -4.38 11.67
C GLU A 190 -7.73 -5.26 12.92
N ALA A 191 -7.56 -4.68 14.11
CA ALA A 191 -7.58 -5.44 15.36
C ALA A 191 -8.92 -6.16 15.60
N ALA A 192 -10.04 -5.56 15.20
CA ALA A 192 -11.35 -6.19 15.30
C ALA A 192 -11.47 -7.38 14.32
N MET A 193 -10.99 -7.22 13.09
CA MET A 193 -10.96 -8.28 12.08
C MET A 193 -10.10 -9.46 12.52
N ARG A 194 -8.88 -9.22 13.06
CA ARG A 194 -8.00 -10.27 13.57
C ARG A 194 -8.67 -11.10 14.67
N ARG A 195 -9.30 -10.46 15.64
CA ARG A 195 -10.08 -11.17 16.69
C ARG A 195 -11.22 -12.00 16.11
N GLN A 196 -11.80 -11.59 14.99
CA GLN A 196 -12.84 -12.34 14.31
C GLN A 196 -12.29 -13.56 13.59
N GLN A 197 -11.14 -13.43 12.91
CA GLN A 197 -10.41 -14.54 12.27
C GLN A 197 -10.00 -15.63 13.29
N GLU A 198 -9.55 -15.22 14.49
CA GLU A 198 -9.21 -16.16 15.56
C GLU A 198 -10.43 -16.96 16.06
N ARG A 199 -11.62 -16.35 16.09
CA ARG A 199 -12.87 -16.99 16.52
C ARG A 199 -13.49 -17.88 15.45
N ASP A 200 -13.33 -17.51 14.20
CA ASP A 200 -13.89 -18.20 13.04
C ASP A 200 -12.85 -18.29 11.91
N PRO A 201 -11.92 -19.24 11.99
CA PRO A 201 -10.87 -19.39 10.99
C PRO A 201 -11.41 -19.73 9.59
N ASP A 202 -12.60 -20.30 9.48
CA ASP A 202 -13.23 -20.62 8.19
C ASP A 202 -13.63 -19.36 7.41
N GLN A 203 -13.80 -18.24 8.12
CA GLN A 203 -14.10 -16.93 7.52
C GLN A 203 -12.83 -16.07 7.31
N ALA A 204 -11.64 -16.57 7.63
CA ALA A 204 -10.43 -15.78 7.66
C ALA A 204 -10.16 -15.06 6.32
N ASN A 205 -10.30 -15.77 5.21
CA ASN A 205 -10.10 -15.21 3.87
C ASN A 205 -11.13 -14.13 3.53
N LEU A 206 -12.41 -14.39 3.79
CA LEU A 206 -13.46 -13.39 3.55
C LEU A 206 -13.26 -12.13 4.40
N LEU A 207 -12.82 -12.28 5.65
CA LEU A 207 -12.50 -11.14 6.51
C LEU A 207 -11.31 -10.33 5.97
N SER A 208 -10.30 -11.01 5.43
CA SER A 208 -9.19 -10.35 4.72
C SER A 208 -9.69 -9.59 3.50
N VAL A 209 -10.51 -10.23 2.64
CA VAL A 209 -11.13 -9.56 1.49
C VAL A 209 -11.87 -8.29 1.90
N LYS A 210 -12.63 -8.32 3.00
CA LYS A 210 -13.34 -7.13 3.49
C LYS A 210 -12.38 -6.02 3.90
N LEU A 211 -11.26 -6.36 4.54
CA LEU A 211 -10.23 -5.39 4.93
C LEU A 211 -9.62 -4.73 3.70
N GLU A 212 -9.23 -5.52 2.70
CA GLU A 212 -8.64 -5.05 1.45
C GLU A 212 -9.57 -4.12 0.65
N LEU A 213 -10.82 -4.52 0.51
CA LEU A 213 -11.83 -3.72 -0.20
C LEU A 213 -12.14 -2.40 0.52
N GLN A 214 -12.01 -2.38 1.85
CA GLN A 214 -12.12 -1.14 2.61
C GLN A 214 -10.91 -0.23 2.37
N ALA A 215 -9.70 -0.78 2.26
CA ALA A 215 -8.50 -0.01 1.91
C ALA A 215 -8.61 0.58 0.50
N ASP A 216 -9.13 -0.17 -0.49
CA ASP A 216 -9.47 0.36 -1.82
C ASP A 216 -10.47 1.52 -1.74
N CYS A 217 -11.50 1.39 -0.91
CA CYS A 217 -12.49 2.44 -0.71
C CYS A 217 -11.85 3.69 -0.09
N TYR A 218 -11.00 3.55 0.90
CA TYR A 218 -10.27 4.67 1.51
C TYR A 218 -9.32 5.35 0.51
N ALA A 219 -8.68 4.58 -0.37
CA ALA A 219 -7.91 5.14 -1.48
C ALA A 219 -8.79 5.99 -2.41
N GLY A 220 -10.01 5.53 -2.70
CA GLY A 220 -11.01 6.30 -3.46
C GLY A 220 -11.44 7.58 -2.76
N VAL A 221 -11.67 7.55 -1.43
CA VAL A 221 -12.02 8.71 -0.62
C VAL A 221 -10.89 9.75 -0.67
N TRP A 222 -9.64 9.33 -0.47
CA TRP A 222 -8.50 10.22 -0.64
C TRP A 222 -8.45 10.81 -2.06
N ALA A 223 -8.58 10.01 -3.10
CA ALA A 223 -8.54 10.47 -4.49
C ALA A 223 -9.57 11.56 -4.77
N LYS A 224 -10.76 11.47 -4.15
CA LYS A 224 -11.80 12.52 -4.22
C LYS A 224 -11.36 13.83 -3.59
N GLY A 225 -10.66 13.79 -2.47
CA GLY A 225 -10.19 14.96 -1.72
C GLY A 225 -8.81 15.46 -2.11
N ALA A 226 -8.04 14.71 -2.90
CA ALA A 226 -6.61 14.96 -3.14
C ALA A 226 -6.29 16.36 -3.70
N THR A 227 -7.13 16.92 -4.56
CA THR A 227 -6.95 18.28 -5.08
C THR A 227 -7.21 19.38 -4.03
N GLY A 228 -7.76 19.00 -2.88
CA GLY A 228 -7.94 19.87 -1.70
C GLY A 228 -6.72 19.90 -0.79
N THR A 229 -5.86 18.89 -0.86
CA THR A 229 -4.70 18.78 0.04
C THR A 229 -3.62 19.82 -0.28
N ALA A 230 -2.97 20.31 0.77
CA ALA A 230 -1.91 21.30 0.68
C ALA A 230 -0.68 20.87 1.50
N ASP A 231 0.47 21.39 1.09
CA ASP A 231 1.71 21.28 1.87
C ASP A 231 1.68 22.21 3.10
N ALA A 232 2.71 22.17 3.93
CA ALA A 232 2.83 23.00 5.13
C ALA A 232 2.86 24.51 4.84
N SER A 233 3.13 24.93 3.59
CA SER A 233 3.09 26.34 3.15
C SER A 233 1.72 26.77 2.64
N GLY A 234 0.76 25.84 2.55
CA GLY A 234 -0.58 26.07 2.00
C GLY A 234 -0.67 25.95 0.48
N GLN A 235 0.40 25.49 -0.20
CA GLN A 235 0.38 25.22 -1.62
C GLN A 235 -0.32 23.87 -1.89
N LYS A 236 -1.28 23.85 -2.82
CA LYS A 236 -1.91 22.60 -3.23
C LYS A 236 -0.88 21.65 -3.82
N ILE A 237 -0.95 20.35 -3.43
CA ILE A 237 -0.05 19.31 -3.94
C ILE A 237 -0.48 18.86 -5.33
N PHE A 238 -1.78 18.67 -5.55
CA PHE A 238 -2.35 18.39 -6.87
C PHE A 238 -3.02 19.63 -7.44
N LYS A 239 -2.64 20.03 -8.66
CA LYS A 239 -3.36 21.04 -9.42
C LYS A 239 -4.66 20.48 -10.00
N SER A 240 -4.60 19.27 -10.54
CA SER A 240 -5.76 18.59 -11.12
C SER A 240 -5.66 17.08 -11.09
N LEU A 241 -6.82 16.44 -10.95
CA LEU A 241 -7.06 15.04 -11.27
C LEU A 241 -8.19 14.99 -12.29
N THR A 242 -7.96 14.29 -13.39
CA THR A 242 -8.93 14.12 -14.47
C THR A 242 -9.75 12.84 -14.28
N ALA A 243 -10.84 12.71 -15.03
CA ALA A 243 -11.60 11.46 -15.05
C ALA A 243 -10.75 10.27 -15.52
N ASP A 244 -9.82 10.50 -16.46
CA ASP A 244 -8.90 9.47 -16.95
C ASP A 244 -7.92 9.01 -15.86
N ASP A 245 -7.45 9.92 -15.00
CA ASP A 245 -6.60 9.55 -13.86
C ASP A 245 -7.37 8.64 -12.88
N ILE A 246 -8.61 9.00 -12.57
CA ILE A 246 -9.46 8.18 -11.69
C ILE A 246 -9.74 6.82 -12.34
N GLN A 247 -9.99 6.78 -13.65
CA GLN A 247 -10.16 5.52 -14.37
C GLN A 247 -8.91 4.65 -14.31
N GLN A 248 -7.70 5.23 -14.38
CA GLN A 248 -6.45 4.48 -14.16
C GLN A 248 -6.40 3.85 -12.76
N GLY A 249 -6.88 4.53 -11.72
CA GLY A 249 -7.01 3.96 -10.37
C GLY A 249 -7.98 2.77 -10.34
N VAL A 250 -9.16 2.91 -10.95
CA VAL A 250 -10.15 1.83 -11.09
C VAL A 250 -9.55 0.64 -11.83
N ASP A 251 -8.87 0.89 -12.95
CA ASP A 251 -8.26 -0.15 -13.77
C ASP A 251 -7.13 -0.87 -13.00
N THR A 252 -6.31 -0.11 -12.27
CA THR A 252 -5.24 -0.66 -11.44
C THR A 252 -5.81 -1.59 -10.36
N ALA A 253 -6.85 -1.16 -9.65
CA ALA A 253 -7.55 -1.99 -8.67
C ALA A 253 -8.03 -3.31 -9.28
N GLY A 254 -8.58 -3.27 -10.50
CA GLY A 254 -9.00 -4.47 -11.23
C GLY A 254 -7.86 -5.38 -11.67
N LYS A 255 -6.68 -4.83 -12.00
CA LYS A 255 -5.53 -5.61 -12.46
C LYS A 255 -4.89 -6.45 -11.34
N ILE A 256 -5.08 -6.07 -10.10
CA ILE A 256 -4.52 -6.74 -8.92
C ILE A 256 -5.60 -7.49 -8.10
N GLY A 257 -6.76 -7.77 -8.69
CA GLY A 257 -7.75 -8.67 -8.09
C GLY A 257 -7.32 -10.14 -8.16
N ASP A 258 -7.68 -10.91 -7.14
CA ASP A 258 -7.27 -12.32 -6.99
C ASP A 258 -7.68 -13.18 -8.20
N ASP A 259 -8.85 -12.95 -8.76
CA ASP A 259 -9.35 -13.64 -9.96
C ASP A 259 -8.45 -13.38 -11.19
N THR A 260 -8.04 -12.14 -11.39
CA THR A 260 -7.12 -11.77 -12.48
C THR A 260 -5.73 -12.36 -12.25
N LEU A 261 -5.19 -12.27 -11.04
CA LEU A 261 -3.87 -12.79 -10.71
C LEU A 261 -3.80 -14.31 -10.83
N GLN A 262 -4.81 -15.03 -10.34
CA GLN A 262 -4.89 -16.49 -10.51
C GLN A 262 -5.02 -16.89 -11.98
N GLN A 263 -5.79 -16.17 -12.80
CA GLN A 263 -5.89 -16.42 -14.22
C GLN A 263 -4.57 -16.18 -14.96
N GLN A 264 -3.86 -15.10 -14.65
CA GLN A 264 -2.56 -14.78 -15.27
C GLN A 264 -1.48 -15.79 -14.91
N SER A 265 -1.56 -16.39 -13.70
CA SER A 265 -0.65 -17.46 -13.29
C SER A 265 -0.93 -18.81 -13.96
N GLY A 266 -1.94 -18.89 -14.83
CA GLY A 266 -2.35 -20.14 -15.51
C GLY A 266 -3.12 -21.11 -14.60
N GLY A 267 -3.52 -20.67 -13.41
CA GLY A 267 -4.31 -21.43 -12.44
C GLY A 267 -5.82 -21.41 -12.78
N LYS A 268 -6.55 -22.28 -12.07
CA LYS A 268 -8.01 -22.17 -12.02
C LYS A 268 -8.39 -21.15 -10.95
N ILE A 269 -9.36 -20.30 -11.26
CA ILE A 269 -9.92 -19.37 -10.30
C ILE A 269 -10.54 -20.16 -9.14
N ASN A 270 -10.07 -19.91 -7.93
CA ASN A 270 -10.56 -20.50 -6.69
C ASN A 270 -10.97 -19.40 -5.70
N PRO A 271 -12.26 -19.01 -5.65
CA PRO A 271 -12.71 -17.93 -4.75
C PRO A 271 -12.42 -18.15 -3.26
N LYS A 272 -12.32 -19.42 -2.82
CA LYS A 272 -12.00 -19.74 -1.43
C LYS A 272 -10.58 -19.35 -1.00
N GLU A 273 -9.69 -19.12 -1.96
CA GLU A 273 -8.32 -18.70 -1.71
C GLU A 273 -8.15 -17.17 -1.85
N PHE A 274 -9.20 -16.45 -2.17
CA PHE A 274 -9.14 -15.00 -2.29
C PHE A 274 -8.89 -14.35 -0.93
N THR A 275 -7.96 -13.43 -0.90
CA THR A 275 -7.61 -12.64 0.28
C THR A 275 -7.72 -11.13 0.03
N HIS A 276 -7.75 -10.71 -1.25
CA HIS A 276 -7.86 -9.31 -1.67
C HIS A 276 -9.20 -9.00 -2.37
N GLY A 277 -9.92 -10.04 -2.79
CA GLY A 277 -11.18 -9.90 -3.51
C GLY A 277 -11.02 -9.93 -5.03
N THR A 278 -12.15 -9.96 -5.72
CA THR A 278 -12.18 -9.97 -7.18
C THR A 278 -11.85 -8.59 -7.75
N SER A 279 -11.38 -8.58 -9.00
CA SER A 279 -11.18 -7.36 -9.78
C SER A 279 -12.41 -6.45 -9.74
N ALA A 280 -13.60 -7.02 -9.92
CA ALA A 280 -14.85 -6.25 -9.89
C ALA A 280 -15.15 -5.64 -8.51
N GLN A 281 -14.91 -6.38 -7.43
CA GLN A 281 -15.09 -5.89 -6.07
C GLN A 281 -14.12 -4.73 -5.75
N ARG A 282 -12.84 -4.88 -6.09
CA ARG A 282 -11.82 -3.85 -5.88
C ARG A 282 -12.17 -2.57 -6.64
N GLN A 283 -12.52 -2.67 -7.91
CA GLN A 283 -12.98 -1.54 -8.74
C GLN A 283 -14.22 -0.87 -8.15
N GLN A 284 -15.19 -1.67 -7.70
CA GLN A 284 -16.42 -1.16 -7.11
C GLN A 284 -16.14 -0.36 -5.83
N TRP A 285 -15.29 -0.87 -4.94
CA TRP A 285 -15.04 -0.22 -3.66
C TRP A 285 -14.18 1.03 -3.80
N PHE A 286 -13.15 1.03 -4.66
CA PHE A 286 -12.45 2.27 -5.00
C PHE A 286 -13.40 3.33 -5.58
N SER A 287 -14.25 2.93 -6.54
CA SER A 287 -15.25 3.83 -7.13
C SER A 287 -16.28 4.31 -6.10
N THR A 288 -16.65 3.47 -5.14
CA THR A 288 -17.56 3.85 -4.04
C THR A 288 -16.94 4.95 -3.20
N GLY A 289 -15.68 4.79 -2.78
CA GLY A 289 -14.94 5.79 -2.03
C GLY A 289 -14.84 7.12 -2.79
N TYR A 290 -14.43 7.06 -4.05
CA TYR A 290 -14.31 8.24 -4.89
C TYR A 290 -15.63 8.99 -5.08
N ASN A 291 -16.71 8.26 -5.37
CA ASN A 291 -18.01 8.88 -5.63
C ASN A 291 -18.64 9.49 -4.37
N LYS A 292 -18.47 8.84 -3.23
CA LYS A 292 -19.04 9.29 -1.95
C LYS A 292 -18.18 10.34 -1.26
N GLY A 293 -16.86 10.21 -1.30
CA GLY A 293 -15.92 11.06 -0.57
C GLY A 293 -16.10 11.02 0.96
N ASP A 294 -16.78 10.01 1.46
CA ASP A 294 -17.08 9.82 2.89
C ASP A 294 -16.55 8.45 3.32
N PRO A 295 -15.53 8.38 4.22
CA PRO A 295 -14.97 7.11 4.66
C PRO A 295 -15.98 6.21 5.39
N LYS A 296 -17.08 6.75 5.94
CA LYS A 296 -18.15 5.94 6.53
C LYS A 296 -18.94 5.14 5.49
N ALA A 297 -18.88 5.52 4.21
CA ALA A 297 -19.43 4.73 3.12
C ALA A 297 -18.63 3.45 2.83
N CYS A 298 -17.41 3.32 3.39
CA CYS A 298 -16.49 2.21 3.21
C CYS A 298 -16.71 1.05 4.22
N ASP A 299 -17.92 0.87 4.75
CA ASP A 299 -18.22 -0.22 5.69
C ASP A 299 -18.39 -1.55 4.96
N THR A 300 -17.27 -2.19 4.62
CA THR A 300 -17.22 -3.52 4.00
C THR A 300 -17.56 -4.66 4.94
N PHE A 301 -17.55 -4.39 6.26
CA PHE A 301 -17.89 -5.38 7.28
C PHE A 301 -19.39 -5.44 7.57
N LYS A 302 -20.17 -4.48 7.08
CA LYS A 302 -21.63 -4.52 7.17
C LYS A 302 -22.17 -5.79 6.52
N ALA A 303 -23.20 -6.36 7.13
CA ALA A 303 -23.85 -7.56 6.62
C ALA A 303 -24.32 -7.37 5.15
N GLY A 304 -23.90 -8.27 4.27
CA GLY A 304 -24.24 -8.23 2.85
C GLY A 304 -23.47 -7.20 2.00
N ALA A 305 -22.54 -6.44 2.58
CA ALA A 305 -21.72 -5.48 1.82
C ALA A 305 -20.72 -6.19 0.88
N VAL A 306 -20.14 -7.29 1.37
CA VAL A 306 -19.22 -8.17 0.63
C VAL A 306 -19.71 -9.61 0.81
N THR A 307 -19.88 -10.31 -0.29
CA THR A 307 -20.26 -11.74 -0.36
C THR A 307 -19.17 -12.54 -1.06
N GLU A 308 -19.11 -13.84 -0.78
CA GLU A 308 -18.23 -14.79 -1.47
C GLU A 308 -18.47 -14.83 -2.97
#